data_d69e0b6e7f9ce3f3229e652a09a9c8cd
#
_entry.id   d69e0b6e7f9ce3f3229e652a09a9c8cd
#
_cell.length_a   1.000
_cell.length_b   1.000
_cell.length_c   1.000
_cell.angle_alpha   90.00
_cell.angle_beta   90.00
_cell.angle_gamma   90.00
#
_symmetry.space_group_name_H-M   'P 1'
#
loop_
_entity.id
_entity.type
_entity.pdbx_description
1 polymer ?
#
loop_
_entity_poly.entity_id
_entity_poly.type
_entity_poly.pdbx_seq_one_letter_code
_entity_poly.pdbx_strand_id
1 'polypeptide(L)'
;PDLLNICLDAPRRIAESYGPESIEVEDMYYRLDEELAQFLNYLYAQIAPEEVVVVLTSDHGTSPSYDAGIVERDRFNAAQFQVIVNSFLCAQHGPGEWVVDYEDNNLYLNHTLIYNKGLDLTAIQNEAATFAMQFRGVSHALSSTAMRSSYFGSGYGEKMQNSFYPRRSGDVVVNLMPGCIEERPDVRSKSGSMYGYDTTVPLILYGGGIPARRVGRSVDMTSVAPTLAYLLDIPEPAASEGTVLEEFRK
;
A
#
# COMPACT_ATOMS: atom_id res chain seq x y z
N PRO A 1 -9.77 9.50 28.48
CA PRO A 1 -8.83 9.87 27.42
C PRO A 1 -9.57 10.02 26.09
N ASP A 2 -9.09 10.94 25.26
CA ASP A 2 -9.66 11.19 23.95
C ASP A 2 -8.66 10.82 22.86
N LEU A 3 -9.14 10.37 21.71
CA LEU A 3 -8.33 10.07 20.54
C LEU A 3 -8.83 10.90 19.36
N LEU A 4 -7.94 11.73 18.80
CA LEU A 4 -8.19 12.47 17.57
C LEU A 4 -7.31 11.89 16.45
N ASN A 5 -7.94 11.41 15.37
CA ASN A 5 -7.24 10.98 14.17
C ASN A 5 -7.41 12.02 13.06
N ILE A 6 -6.31 12.53 12.53
CA ILE A 6 -6.29 13.54 11.45
C ILE A 6 -5.66 12.90 10.21
N CYS A 7 -6.42 12.80 9.14
CA CYS A 7 -5.94 12.35 7.83
C CYS A 7 -5.53 13.53 6.96
N LEU A 8 -4.29 13.52 6.45
CA LEU A 8 -3.73 14.55 5.59
C LEU A 8 -3.52 13.97 4.18
N ASP A 9 -4.40 14.30 3.24
CA ASP A 9 -4.37 13.76 1.85
C ASP A 9 -3.47 14.59 0.90
N ALA A 10 -3.15 15.83 1.26
CA ALA A 10 -2.36 16.73 0.42
C ALA A 10 -0.96 16.17 0.05
N PRO A 11 -0.18 15.56 0.98
CA PRO A 11 1.12 14.99 0.66
C PRO A 11 1.06 13.95 -0.46
N ARG A 12 0.10 13.03 -0.40
CA ARG A 12 -0.11 12.02 -1.42
C ARG A 12 -0.45 12.63 -2.78
N ARG A 13 -1.44 13.52 -2.82
CA ARG A 13 -1.91 14.13 -4.08
C ARG A 13 -0.84 14.93 -4.78
N ILE A 14 -0.07 15.71 -4.03
CA ILE A 14 1.01 16.53 -4.59
C ILE A 14 2.14 15.61 -5.09
N ALA A 15 2.53 14.59 -4.32
CA ALA A 15 3.54 13.64 -4.74
C ALA A 15 3.12 12.85 -5.98
N GLU A 16 1.86 12.42 -6.09
CA GLU A 16 1.35 11.74 -7.30
C GLU A 16 1.41 12.65 -8.54
N SER A 17 1.09 13.93 -8.41
CA SER A 17 1.01 14.86 -9.55
C SER A 17 2.37 15.42 -9.97
N TYR A 18 3.24 15.70 -9.02
CA TYR A 18 4.52 16.41 -9.27
C TYR A 18 5.75 15.52 -9.05
N GLY A 19 5.60 14.41 -8.37
CA GLY A 19 6.69 13.54 -7.92
C GLY A 19 7.12 13.84 -6.48
N PRO A 20 7.56 12.82 -5.72
CA PRO A 20 7.92 12.99 -4.32
C PRO A 20 9.17 13.87 -4.09
N GLU A 21 10.03 14.03 -5.11
CA GLU A 21 11.24 14.84 -5.05
C GLU A 21 11.02 16.27 -5.58
N SER A 22 9.77 16.67 -5.83
CA SER A 22 9.44 17.98 -6.42
C SER A 22 9.48 19.12 -5.40
N ILE A 23 9.66 20.34 -5.92
CA ILE A 23 9.62 21.57 -5.10
C ILE A 23 8.23 21.80 -4.51
N GLU A 24 7.18 21.33 -5.19
CA GLU A 24 5.79 21.40 -4.70
C GLU A 24 5.58 20.55 -3.45
N VAL A 25 6.23 19.38 -3.39
CA VAL A 25 6.21 18.53 -2.17
C VAL A 25 7.01 19.19 -1.06
N GLU A 26 8.16 19.80 -1.36
CA GLU A 26 8.97 20.53 -0.38
C GLU A 26 8.17 21.72 0.21
N ASP A 27 7.58 22.58 -0.63
CA ASP A 27 6.73 23.71 -0.19
C ASP A 27 5.54 23.24 0.64
N MET A 28 4.91 22.14 0.25
CA MET A 28 3.81 21.55 1.00
C MET A 28 4.23 21.14 2.42
N TYR A 29 5.44 20.55 2.58
CA TYR A 29 5.91 20.18 3.92
C TYR A 29 6.22 21.41 4.78
N TYR A 30 6.76 22.49 4.23
CA TYR A 30 6.94 23.74 4.98
C TYR A 30 5.59 24.30 5.47
N ARG A 31 4.57 24.32 4.62
CA ARG A 31 3.22 24.76 5.01
C ARG A 31 2.61 23.84 6.06
N LEU A 32 2.77 22.53 5.90
CA LEU A 32 2.28 21.56 6.87
C LEU A 32 2.93 21.75 8.24
N ASP A 33 4.22 22.04 8.28
CA ASP A 33 4.93 22.34 9.53
C ASP A 33 4.34 23.56 10.25
N GLU A 34 4.08 24.65 9.51
CA GLU A 34 3.43 25.85 10.05
C GLU A 34 2.02 25.56 10.60
N GLU A 35 1.21 24.82 9.87
CA GLU A 35 -0.16 24.45 10.28
C GLU A 35 -0.15 23.53 11.51
N LEU A 36 0.77 22.56 11.55
CA LEU A 36 0.93 21.69 12.72
C LEU A 36 1.40 22.47 13.93
N ALA A 37 2.30 23.44 13.78
CA ALA A 37 2.74 24.29 14.87
C ALA A 37 1.58 25.13 15.44
N GLN A 38 0.74 25.72 14.57
CA GLN A 38 -0.44 26.47 14.99
C GLN A 38 -1.45 25.57 15.73
N PHE A 39 -1.71 24.37 15.18
CA PHE A 39 -2.61 23.40 15.79
C PHE A 39 -2.12 22.95 17.18
N LEU A 40 -0.82 22.60 17.31
CA LEU A 40 -0.25 22.19 18.59
C LEU A 40 -0.26 23.33 19.61
N ASN A 41 0.04 24.57 19.20
CA ASN A 41 -0.06 25.73 20.09
C ASN A 41 -1.48 25.96 20.59
N TYR A 42 -2.48 25.81 19.72
CA TYR A 42 -3.88 25.89 20.13
C TYR A 42 -4.24 24.79 21.14
N LEU A 43 -3.79 23.56 20.87
CA LEU A 43 -4.04 22.41 21.76
C LEU A 43 -3.41 22.60 23.14
N TYR A 44 -2.15 23.03 23.20
CA TYR A 44 -1.44 23.29 24.44
C TYR A 44 -1.96 24.48 25.25
N ALA A 45 -2.74 25.36 24.61
CA ALA A 45 -3.45 26.41 25.34
C ALA A 45 -4.70 25.87 26.09
N GLN A 46 -5.16 24.65 25.75
CA GLN A 46 -6.34 24.00 26.35
C GLN A 46 -5.98 22.83 27.27
N ILE A 47 -4.91 22.12 26.95
CA ILE A 47 -4.49 20.86 27.60
C ILE A 47 -3.00 20.96 27.93
N ALA A 48 -2.61 20.50 29.11
CA ALA A 48 -1.20 20.51 29.50
C ALA A 48 -0.36 19.63 28.52
N PRO A 49 0.80 20.11 28.06
CA PRO A 49 1.62 19.36 27.09
C PRO A 49 1.97 17.95 27.53
N GLU A 50 2.07 17.70 28.83
CA GLU A 50 2.37 16.41 29.43
C GLU A 50 1.20 15.41 29.29
N GLU A 51 0.01 15.89 29.06
CA GLU A 51 -1.21 15.09 28.86
C GLU A 51 -1.49 14.79 27.39
N VAL A 52 -0.68 15.33 26.45
CA VAL A 52 -0.86 15.17 25.02
C VAL A 52 0.22 14.26 24.45
N VAL A 53 -0.18 13.21 23.77
CA VAL A 53 0.69 12.36 22.94
C VAL A 53 0.33 12.54 21.48
N VAL A 54 1.31 12.89 20.67
CA VAL A 54 1.19 13.02 19.23
C VAL A 54 1.88 11.85 18.55
N VAL A 55 1.19 11.18 17.62
CA VAL A 55 1.77 10.18 16.73
C VAL A 55 1.67 10.70 15.30
N LEU A 56 2.81 10.87 14.65
CA LEU A 56 2.89 11.25 13.25
C LEU A 56 3.48 10.10 12.44
N THR A 57 2.74 9.66 11.45
CA THR A 57 3.13 8.57 10.55
C THR A 57 2.42 8.70 9.20
N SER A 58 2.67 7.76 8.31
CA SER A 58 1.95 7.60 7.04
C SER A 58 1.45 6.15 6.91
N ASP A 59 0.42 5.93 6.13
CA ASP A 59 -0.10 4.61 5.77
C ASP A 59 0.77 3.93 4.70
N HIS A 60 1.41 4.71 3.81
CA HIS A 60 2.31 4.24 2.78
C HIS A 60 3.30 5.33 2.34
N GLY A 61 4.32 4.94 1.61
CA GLY A 61 5.18 5.84 0.85
C GLY A 61 4.69 5.99 -0.60
N THR A 62 5.62 6.27 -1.52
CA THR A 62 5.32 6.36 -2.96
C THR A 62 6.55 6.03 -3.81
N SER A 63 6.33 5.65 -5.08
CA SER A 63 7.42 5.40 -6.01
C SER A 63 8.24 6.68 -6.27
N PRO A 64 9.53 6.56 -6.60
CA PRO A 64 10.30 7.68 -7.15
C PRO A 64 9.63 8.26 -8.40
N SER A 65 9.86 9.55 -8.67
CA SER A 65 9.30 10.22 -9.84
C SER A 65 9.68 9.52 -11.14
N TYR A 66 8.71 9.40 -12.05
CA TYR A 66 8.93 8.81 -13.37
C TYR A 66 10.00 9.57 -14.18
N ASP A 67 10.01 10.90 -14.08
CA ASP A 67 10.90 11.80 -14.83
C ASP A 67 12.27 12.01 -14.17
N ALA A 68 12.63 11.30 -13.12
CA ALA A 68 13.90 11.50 -12.40
C ALA A 68 15.18 11.15 -13.20
N GLY A 69 15.08 11.01 -14.51
CA GLY A 69 16.19 11.06 -15.50
C GLY A 69 17.24 9.94 -15.43
N ILE A 70 17.10 8.96 -14.56
CA ILE A 70 18.16 7.99 -14.25
C ILE A 70 17.98 6.65 -14.97
N VAL A 71 16.79 6.29 -15.36
CA VAL A 71 16.48 5.10 -16.18
C VAL A 71 15.18 5.35 -16.92
N GLU A 72 15.11 4.97 -18.20
CA GLU A 72 13.86 4.85 -18.95
C GLU A 72 12.99 3.80 -18.24
N ARG A 73 12.20 4.25 -17.27
CA ARG A 73 11.31 3.37 -16.50
C ARG A 73 10.08 3.11 -17.35
N ASP A 74 9.80 1.84 -17.58
CA ASP A 74 8.63 1.45 -18.32
C ASP A 74 7.36 1.85 -17.57
N ARG A 75 6.42 2.44 -18.29
CA ARG A 75 5.05 2.56 -17.81
C ARG A 75 4.31 1.26 -18.10
N PHE A 76 3.51 0.83 -17.16
CA PHE A 76 2.66 -0.35 -17.32
C PHE A 76 1.35 0.06 -17.98
N ASN A 77 1.11 -0.43 -19.20
CA ASN A 77 -0.14 -0.19 -19.90
C ASN A 77 -1.20 -1.22 -19.48
N ALA A 78 -2.05 -0.83 -18.54
CA ALA A 78 -3.10 -1.68 -17.97
C ALA A 78 -4.11 -2.16 -19.03
N ALA A 79 -4.50 -1.30 -19.96
CA ALA A 79 -5.44 -1.65 -21.03
C ALA A 79 -4.85 -2.70 -21.99
N GLN A 80 -3.58 -2.52 -22.37
CA GLN A 80 -2.87 -3.51 -23.19
C GLN A 80 -2.71 -4.84 -22.45
N PHE A 81 -2.40 -4.79 -21.15
CA PHE A 81 -2.29 -5.98 -20.32
C PHE A 81 -3.59 -6.79 -20.28
N GLN A 82 -4.73 -6.14 -20.04
CA GLN A 82 -6.06 -6.77 -20.07
C GLN A 82 -6.34 -7.46 -21.41
N VAL A 83 -6.11 -6.76 -22.53
CA VAL A 83 -6.34 -7.29 -23.88
C VAL A 83 -5.45 -8.50 -24.15
N ILE A 84 -4.18 -8.45 -23.76
CA ILE A 84 -3.22 -9.53 -24.01
C ILE A 84 -3.56 -10.76 -23.16
N VAL A 85 -3.88 -10.59 -21.85
CA VAL A 85 -4.30 -11.71 -21.00
C VAL A 85 -5.60 -12.31 -21.50
N ASN A 86 -6.58 -11.49 -21.90
CA ASN A 86 -7.82 -11.98 -22.51
C ASN A 86 -7.56 -12.78 -23.78
N SER A 87 -6.68 -12.29 -24.66
CA SER A 87 -6.31 -12.96 -25.90
C SER A 87 -5.62 -14.31 -25.66
N PHE A 88 -4.75 -14.37 -24.66
CA PHE A 88 -4.12 -15.61 -24.23
C PHE A 88 -5.17 -16.64 -23.78
N LEU A 89 -6.08 -16.27 -22.90
CA LEU A 89 -7.15 -17.17 -22.44
C LEU A 89 -8.11 -17.56 -23.56
N CYS A 90 -8.38 -16.67 -24.51
CA CYS A 90 -9.14 -17.01 -25.74
C CYS A 90 -8.43 -18.06 -26.56
N ALA A 91 -7.12 -18.00 -26.72
CA ALA A 91 -6.34 -18.98 -27.46
C ALA A 91 -6.34 -20.36 -26.79
N GLN A 92 -6.34 -20.41 -25.46
CA GLN A 92 -6.33 -21.67 -24.69
C GLN A 92 -7.74 -22.29 -24.58
N HIS A 93 -8.79 -21.47 -24.32
CA HIS A 93 -10.10 -21.94 -23.89
C HIS A 93 -11.24 -21.54 -24.85
N GLY A 94 -10.89 -20.93 -26.00
CA GLY A 94 -11.84 -20.46 -27.01
C GLY A 94 -12.33 -19.04 -26.73
N PRO A 95 -13.08 -18.47 -27.71
CA PRO A 95 -13.49 -17.08 -27.66
C PRO A 95 -14.37 -16.76 -26.45
N GLY A 96 -14.16 -15.56 -25.88
CA GLY A 96 -14.93 -15.06 -24.75
C GLY A 96 -14.30 -13.81 -24.13
N GLU A 97 -15.04 -13.14 -23.28
CA GLU A 97 -14.57 -12.07 -22.44
C GLU A 97 -14.11 -12.66 -21.10
N TRP A 98 -12.85 -13.10 -21.05
CA TRP A 98 -12.27 -13.77 -19.90
C TRP A 98 -11.84 -12.83 -18.80
N VAL A 99 -11.36 -11.63 -19.18
CA VAL A 99 -10.94 -10.57 -18.28
C VAL A 99 -12.05 -9.52 -18.23
N VAL A 100 -12.56 -9.27 -17.03
CA VAL A 100 -13.62 -8.29 -16.79
C VAL A 100 -13.02 -6.91 -16.54
N ASP A 101 -11.95 -6.85 -15.71
CA ASP A 101 -11.34 -5.58 -15.33
C ASP A 101 -9.91 -5.77 -14.82
N TYR A 102 -9.19 -4.64 -14.76
CA TYR A 102 -7.92 -4.51 -14.06
C TYR A 102 -7.87 -3.15 -13.36
N GLU A 103 -7.76 -3.17 -12.05
CA GLU A 103 -7.67 -1.96 -11.24
C GLU A 103 -6.75 -2.16 -10.04
N ASP A 104 -5.93 -1.18 -9.75
CA ASP A 104 -5.01 -1.15 -8.59
C ASP A 104 -4.25 -2.48 -8.39
N ASN A 105 -3.57 -2.92 -9.45
CA ASN A 105 -2.79 -4.15 -9.50
C ASN A 105 -3.60 -5.45 -9.35
N ASN A 106 -4.92 -5.40 -9.49
CA ASN A 106 -5.80 -6.57 -9.45
C ASN A 106 -6.43 -6.84 -10.80
N LEU A 107 -6.29 -8.05 -11.31
CA LEU A 107 -6.98 -8.54 -12.51
C LEU A 107 -8.20 -9.37 -12.09
N TYR A 108 -9.34 -9.06 -12.68
CA TYR A 108 -10.62 -9.73 -12.41
C TYR A 108 -11.03 -10.59 -13.60
N LEU A 109 -11.35 -11.86 -13.34
CA LEU A 109 -11.77 -12.82 -14.35
C LEU A 109 -13.29 -12.98 -14.38
N ASN A 110 -13.81 -13.39 -15.53
CA ASN A 110 -15.22 -13.67 -15.74
C ASN A 110 -15.62 -15.05 -15.19
N HIS A 111 -15.95 -15.10 -13.91
CA HIS A 111 -16.37 -16.35 -13.26
C HIS A 111 -17.57 -17.01 -13.93
N THR A 112 -18.52 -16.21 -14.43
CA THR A 112 -19.71 -16.74 -15.14
C THR A 112 -19.32 -17.46 -16.41
N LEU A 113 -18.40 -16.89 -17.19
CA LEU A 113 -17.89 -17.53 -18.40
C LEU A 113 -17.15 -18.84 -18.07
N ILE A 114 -16.26 -18.81 -17.07
CA ILE A 114 -15.48 -19.96 -16.62
C ILE A 114 -16.43 -21.10 -16.20
N TYR A 115 -17.43 -20.78 -15.37
CA TYR A 115 -18.44 -21.75 -14.93
C TYR A 115 -19.24 -22.33 -16.10
N ASN A 116 -19.74 -21.49 -17.00
CA ASN A 116 -20.55 -21.92 -18.14
C ASN A 116 -19.79 -22.81 -19.13
N LYS A 117 -18.46 -22.67 -19.19
CA LYS A 117 -17.58 -23.54 -19.99
C LYS A 117 -17.20 -24.82 -19.25
N GLY A 118 -17.62 -25.02 -17.99
CA GLY A 118 -17.28 -26.20 -17.19
C GLY A 118 -15.81 -26.26 -16.80
N LEU A 119 -15.13 -25.11 -16.72
CA LEU A 119 -13.70 -25.01 -16.39
C LEU A 119 -13.47 -24.78 -14.91
N ASP A 120 -12.32 -25.22 -14.41
CA ASP A 120 -11.91 -24.98 -13.03
C ASP A 120 -11.35 -23.57 -12.87
N LEU A 121 -11.96 -22.77 -11.99
CA LEU A 121 -11.53 -21.41 -11.69
C LEU A 121 -10.08 -21.36 -11.19
N THR A 122 -9.67 -22.32 -10.37
CA THR A 122 -8.30 -22.40 -9.85
C THR A 122 -7.28 -22.54 -10.96
N ALA A 123 -7.58 -23.40 -11.95
CA ALA A 123 -6.71 -23.61 -13.11
C ALA A 123 -6.58 -22.30 -13.92
N ILE A 124 -7.70 -21.64 -14.21
CA ILE A 124 -7.70 -20.40 -15.01
C ILE A 124 -6.98 -19.27 -14.27
N GLN A 125 -7.17 -19.12 -12.96
CA GLN A 125 -6.45 -18.12 -12.14
C GLN A 125 -4.93 -18.36 -12.18
N ASN A 126 -4.49 -19.62 -12.05
CA ASN A 126 -3.06 -19.96 -12.08
C ASN A 126 -2.44 -19.77 -13.47
N GLU A 127 -3.18 -20.11 -14.54
CA GLU A 127 -2.73 -19.87 -15.92
C GLU A 127 -2.59 -18.35 -16.18
N ALA A 128 -3.59 -17.57 -15.80
CA ALA A 128 -3.54 -16.11 -15.94
C ALA A 128 -2.39 -15.49 -15.14
N ALA A 129 -2.15 -15.93 -13.91
CA ALA A 129 -1.04 -15.45 -13.09
C ALA A 129 0.32 -15.82 -13.70
N THR A 130 0.47 -17.05 -14.18
CA THR A 130 1.71 -17.52 -14.85
C THR A 130 1.98 -16.73 -16.13
N PHE A 131 0.95 -16.46 -16.91
CA PHE A 131 1.07 -15.67 -18.14
C PHE A 131 1.38 -14.21 -17.82
N ALA A 132 0.74 -13.62 -16.80
CA ALA A 132 0.97 -12.25 -16.36
C ALA A 132 2.45 -11.98 -16.01
N MET A 133 3.17 -12.97 -15.47
CA MET A 133 4.61 -12.90 -15.19
C MET A 133 5.47 -12.67 -16.43
N GLN A 134 4.97 -12.94 -17.63
CA GLN A 134 5.68 -12.75 -18.90
C GLN A 134 5.46 -11.34 -19.47
N PHE A 135 4.57 -10.55 -18.88
CA PHE A 135 4.28 -9.22 -19.38
C PHE A 135 5.32 -8.22 -18.88
N ARG A 136 5.80 -7.35 -19.81
CA ARG A 136 6.80 -6.33 -19.49
C ARG A 136 6.29 -5.40 -18.39
N GLY A 137 7.10 -5.18 -17.38
CA GLY A 137 6.77 -4.35 -16.22
C GLY A 137 6.19 -5.13 -15.03
N VAL A 138 5.82 -6.40 -15.19
CA VAL A 138 5.39 -7.26 -14.09
C VAL A 138 6.59 -7.92 -13.43
N SER A 139 6.70 -7.77 -12.12
CA SER A 139 7.72 -8.43 -11.29
C SER A 139 7.20 -9.73 -10.68
N HIS A 140 5.99 -9.70 -10.15
CA HIS A 140 5.34 -10.86 -9.53
C HIS A 140 3.85 -10.85 -9.87
N ALA A 141 3.27 -12.03 -10.01
CA ALA A 141 1.84 -12.24 -10.11
C ALA A 141 1.45 -13.48 -9.31
N LEU A 142 0.45 -13.36 -8.45
CA LEU A 142 -0.07 -14.46 -7.64
C LEU A 142 -1.57 -14.59 -7.87
N SER A 143 -2.02 -15.83 -8.06
CA SER A 143 -3.45 -16.12 -8.13
C SER A 143 -4.11 -16.02 -6.76
N SER A 144 -5.38 -15.62 -6.73
CA SER A 144 -6.23 -15.65 -5.53
C SER A 144 -6.19 -17.02 -4.86
N THR A 145 -6.22 -18.09 -5.64
CA THR A 145 -6.13 -19.45 -5.11
C THR A 145 -4.78 -19.71 -4.43
N ALA A 146 -3.66 -19.31 -5.03
CA ALA A 146 -2.33 -19.48 -4.42
C ALA A 146 -2.23 -18.71 -3.10
N MET A 147 -2.74 -17.47 -3.04
CA MET A 147 -2.72 -16.67 -1.81
C MET A 147 -3.60 -17.24 -0.69
N ARG A 148 -4.64 -17.99 -1.04
CA ARG A 148 -5.54 -18.64 -0.05
C ARG A 148 -5.05 -20.02 0.41
N SER A 149 -4.34 -20.74 -0.43
CA SER A 149 -3.96 -22.15 -0.19
C SER A 149 -2.49 -22.34 0.19
N SER A 150 -1.65 -21.31 0.03
CA SER A 150 -0.24 -21.35 0.37
C SER A 150 0.07 -20.40 1.54
N TYR A 151 1.20 -20.63 2.19
CA TYR A 151 1.73 -19.74 3.23
C TYR A 151 3.05 -19.12 2.74
N PHE A 152 3.08 -17.81 2.67
CA PHE A 152 4.26 -17.04 2.33
C PHE A 152 4.84 -16.43 3.61
N GLY A 153 5.92 -17.02 4.13
CA GLY A 153 6.51 -16.61 5.41
C GLY A 153 7.46 -15.41 5.32
N SER A 154 7.73 -14.88 4.13
CA SER A 154 8.63 -13.73 3.95
C SER A 154 8.56 -13.16 2.52
N GLY A 155 9.13 -11.95 2.35
CA GLY A 155 9.33 -11.32 1.06
C GLY A 155 8.06 -10.76 0.42
N TYR A 156 8.05 -10.66 -0.91
CA TYR A 156 6.93 -10.06 -1.63
C TYR A 156 5.65 -10.89 -1.56
N GLY A 157 5.79 -12.22 -1.54
CA GLY A 157 4.65 -13.12 -1.41
C GLY A 157 3.89 -12.91 -0.10
N GLU A 158 4.59 -12.76 1.02
CA GLU A 158 4.01 -12.43 2.32
C GLU A 158 3.27 -11.08 2.27
N LYS A 159 3.91 -10.03 1.74
CA LYS A 159 3.29 -8.70 1.64
C LYS A 159 2.04 -8.72 0.76
N MET A 160 2.08 -9.42 -0.38
CA MET A 160 0.93 -9.61 -1.26
C MET A 160 -0.19 -10.37 -0.55
N GLN A 161 0.15 -11.43 0.21
CA GLN A 161 -0.82 -12.22 0.96
C GLN A 161 -1.46 -11.41 2.11
N ASN A 162 -0.68 -10.58 2.82
CA ASN A 162 -1.18 -9.72 3.90
C ASN A 162 -2.11 -8.60 3.38
N SER A 163 -1.92 -8.14 2.14
CA SER A 163 -2.81 -7.15 1.50
C SER A 163 -4.03 -7.78 0.82
N PHE A 164 -4.06 -9.10 0.68
CA PHE A 164 -5.11 -9.82 -0.03
C PHE A 164 -6.37 -10.02 0.80
N TYR A 165 -7.51 -9.62 0.26
CA TYR A 165 -8.82 -9.88 0.86
C TYR A 165 -9.72 -10.67 -0.11
N PRO A 166 -10.10 -11.94 0.22
CA PRO A 166 -10.73 -12.88 -0.73
C PRO A 166 -12.02 -12.41 -1.42
N ARG A 167 -12.70 -11.40 -0.86
CA ARG A 167 -13.98 -10.88 -1.39
C ARG A 167 -13.86 -9.56 -2.16
N ARG A 168 -12.65 -8.96 -2.20
CA ARG A 168 -12.41 -7.67 -2.85
C ARG A 168 -11.24 -7.70 -3.81
N SER A 169 -10.17 -8.42 -3.44
CA SER A 169 -9.01 -8.57 -4.32
C SER A 169 -9.37 -9.35 -5.57
N GLY A 170 -8.65 -9.07 -6.64
CA GLY A 170 -8.82 -9.73 -7.94
C GLY A 170 -8.43 -11.20 -7.94
N ASP A 171 -8.70 -11.85 -9.06
CA ASP A 171 -8.33 -13.24 -9.30
C ASP A 171 -6.82 -13.43 -9.45
N VAL A 172 -6.14 -12.41 -9.94
CA VAL A 172 -4.68 -12.34 -9.99
C VAL A 172 -4.25 -10.97 -9.44
N VAL A 173 -3.37 -10.98 -8.45
CA VAL A 173 -2.72 -9.77 -7.93
C VAL A 173 -1.33 -9.66 -8.55
N VAL A 174 -1.02 -8.47 -9.06
CA VAL A 174 0.23 -8.18 -9.77
C VAL A 174 1.06 -7.21 -8.93
N ASN A 175 2.37 -7.45 -8.84
CA ASN A 175 3.32 -6.45 -8.35
C ASN A 175 4.19 -6.02 -9.52
N LEU A 176 4.21 -4.73 -9.82
CA LEU A 176 5.00 -4.19 -10.92
C LEU A 176 6.49 -4.15 -10.56
N MET A 177 7.37 -3.97 -11.54
CA MET A 177 8.81 -3.80 -11.31
C MET A 177 9.10 -2.51 -10.51
N PRO A 178 10.24 -2.43 -9.81
CA PRO A 178 10.59 -1.24 -9.03
C PRO A 178 10.54 0.04 -9.85
N GLY A 179 9.77 1.02 -9.38
CA GLY A 179 9.58 2.30 -10.05
C GLY A 179 8.72 2.26 -11.32
N CYS A 180 8.22 1.11 -11.73
CA CYS A 180 7.20 1.00 -12.77
C CYS A 180 5.84 1.37 -12.18
N ILE A 181 5.11 2.25 -12.84
CA ILE A 181 3.76 2.65 -12.47
C ILE A 181 2.82 2.49 -13.66
N GLU A 182 1.53 2.36 -13.38
CA GLU A 182 0.51 2.36 -14.43
C GLU A 182 0.57 3.66 -15.26
N GLU A 183 0.40 3.50 -16.57
CA GLU A 183 0.30 4.62 -17.49
C GLU A 183 -1.02 5.38 -17.26
N ARG A 184 -0.91 6.52 -16.57
CA ARG A 184 -2.03 7.45 -16.34
C ARG A 184 -1.59 8.87 -16.70
N PRO A 185 -2.45 9.68 -17.36
CA PRO A 185 -2.17 11.10 -17.55
C PRO A 185 -1.91 11.79 -16.21
N ASP A 186 -0.96 12.69 -16.18
CA ASP A 186 -0.63 13.58 -15.04
C ASP A 186 -0.25 12.87 -13.72
N VAL A 187 0.08 11.56 -13.76
CA VAL A 187 0.60 10.81 -12.61
C VAL A 187 2.10 10.59 -12.78
N ARG A 188 2.90 11.10 -11.85
CA ARG A 188 4.37 11.00 -11.84
C ARG A 188 4.91 9.99 -10.84
N SER A 189 4.15 9.72 -9.79
CA SER A 189 4.45 8.66 -8.83
C SER A 189 3.16 7.99 -8.36
N LYS A 190 3.27 6.76 -7.87
CA LYS A 190 2.13 6.03 -7.33
C LYS A 190 2.58 5.10 -6.21
N SER A 191 1.74 4.93 -5.21
CA SER A 191 1.86 3.92 -4.17
C SER A 191 1.21 2.60 -4.59
N GLY A 192 1.36 1.57 -3.75
CA GLY A 192 0.71 0.27 -3.93
C GLY A 192 1.65 -0.85 -4.35
N SER A 193 2.97 -0.60 -4.35
CA SER A 193 3.98 -1.63 -4.57
C SER A 193 4.42 -2.31 -3.28
N MET A 194 5.10 -3.45 -3.39
CA MET A 194 5.65 -4.18 -2.24
C MET A 194 7.08 -3.75 -1.89
N TYR A 195 7.59 -2.66 -2.48
CA TYR A 195 8.96 -2.18 -2.31
C TYR A 195 9.11 -1.28 -1.11
N GLY A 196 10.37 -1.16 -0.61
CA GLY A 196 10.68 -0.40 0.60
C GLY A 196 10.27 1.08 0.54
N TYR A 197 10.30 1.70 -0.63
CA TYR A 197 9.86 3.09 -0.79
C TYR A 197 8.34 3.28 -0.54
N ASP A 198 7.54 2.23 -0.69
CA ASP A 198 6.11 2.23 -0.37
C ASP A 198 5.83 1.70 1.04
N THR A 199 6.56 0.66 1.46
CA THR A 199 6.25 -0.08 2.70
C THR A 199 7.02 0.40 3.92
N THR A 200 7.93 1.37 3.76
CA THR A 200 8.70 1.93 4.88
C THR A 200 8.34 3.41 5.07
N VAL A 201 7.77 3.72 6.22
CA VAL A 201 7.30 5.06 6.58
C VAL A 201 7.91 5.49 7.92
N PRO A 202 8.02 6.81 8.20
CA PRO A 202 8.45 7.28 9.50
C PRO A 202 7.37 7.02 10.56
N LEU A 203 7.81 6.77 11.78
CA LEU A 203 6.96 6.74 12.97
C LEU A 203 7.58 7.65 14.04
N ILE A 204 6.89 8.73 14.35
CA ILE A 204 7.33 9.74 15.31
C ILE A 204 6.31 9.80 16.45
N LEU A 205 6.77 9.64 17.68
CA LEU A 205 5.97 9.84 18.89
C LEU A 205 6.53 11.03 19.65
N TYR A 206 5.66 11.93 20.09
CA TYR A 206 6.04 13.17 20.74
C TYR A 206 5.06 13.54 21.88
N GLY A 207 5.54 14.18 22.94
CA GLY A 207 4.75 14.61 24.09
C GLY A 207 4.58 13.53 25.17
N GLY A 208 3.66 13.72 26.11
CA GLY A 208 3.32 12.75 27.15
C GLY A 208 4.51 12.21 27.98
N GLY A 209 5.59 13.01 28.15
CA GLY A 209 6.78 12.57 28.86
C GLY A 209 7.65 11.55 28.10
N ILE A 210 7.42 11.38 26.80
CA ILE A 210 8.22 10.47 25.95
C ILE A 210 9.66 11.02 25.82
N PRO A 211 10.70 10.26 26.20
CA PRO A 211 12.07 10.73 26.12
C PRO A 211 12.55 10.84 24.67
N ALA A 212 13.23 11.94 24.34
CA ALA A 212 13.81 12.15 23.01
C ALA A 212 14.88 11.09 22.73
N ARG A 213 14.65 10.26 21.70
CA ARG A 213 15.60 9.24 21.21
C ARG A 213 15.34 8.88 19.76
N ARG A 214 16.33 8.32 19.10
CA ARG A 214 16.19 7.74 17.77
C ARG A 214 16.28 6.21 17.87
N VAL A 215 15.31 5.54 17.28
CA VAL A 215 15.25 4.07 17.20
C VAL A 215 15.60 3.66 15.78
N GLY A 216 16.66 2.88 15.59
CA GLY A 216 17.17 2.47 14.29
C GLY A 216 16.60 1.14 13.77
N ARG A 217 15.81 0.42 14.59
CA ARG A 217 15.15 -0.82 14.16
C ARG A 217 13.86 -0.52 13.38
N SER A 218 13.49 -1.39 12.47
CA SER A 218 12.17 -1.38 11.89
C SER A 218 11.14 -1.88 12.89
N VAL A 219 9.96 -1.26 12.89
CA VAL A 219 8.79 -1.68 13.68
C VAL A 219 7.62 -1.90 12.73
N ASP A 220 6.75 -2.82 13.10
CA ASP A 220 5.53 -3.05 12.35
C ASP A 220 4.48 -1.99 12.70
N MET A 221 3.79 -1.45 11.70
CA MET A 221 2.75 -0.44 11.91
C MET A 221 1.55 -0.99 12.69
N THR A 222 1.35 -2.30 12.73
CA THR A 222 0.37 -2.96 13.59
C THR A 222 0.62 -2.70 15.07
N SER A 223 1.84 -2.31 15.46
CA SER A 223 2.21 -1.95 16.83
C SER A 223 1.70 -0.58 17.29
N VAL A 224 1.23 0.28 16.39
CA VAL A 224 0.77 1.64 16.75
C VAL A 224 -0.48 1.58 17.63
N ALA A 225 -1.50 0.83 17.23
CA ALA A 225 -2.75 0.74 17.96
C ALA A 225 -2.61 0.17 19.38
N PRO A 226 -1.92 -0.98 19.61
CA PRO A 226 -1.69 -1.48 20.95
C PRO A 226 -0.80 -0.55 21.79
N THR A 227 0.18 0.16 21.19
CA THR A 227 1.00 1.14 21.91
C THR A 227 0.15 2.33 22.37
N LEU A 228 -0.73 2.85 21.53
CA LEU A 228 -1.67 3.91 21.92
C LEU A 228 -2.62 3.43 23.01
N ALA A 229 -3.17 2.25 22.92
CA ALA A 229 -4.03 1.67 23.96
C ALA A 229 -3.30 1.58 25.29
N TYR A 230 -2.03 1.12 25.28
CA TYR A 230 -1.18 1.07 26.46
C TYR A 230 -0.93 2.45 27.08
N LEU A 231 -0.62 3.47 26.24
CA LEU A 231 -0.37 4.84 26.71
C LEU A 231 -1.64 5.50 27.27
N LEU A 232 -2.80 5.15 26.75
CA LEU A 232 -4.11 5.67 27.18
C LEU A 232 -4.71 4.87 28.37
N ASP A 233 -4.05 3.81 28.81
CA ASP A 233 -4.55 2.88 29.84
C ASP A 233 -5.96 2.33 29.52
N ILE A 234 -6.16 1.91 28.27
CA ILE A 234 -7.38 1.28 27.79
C ILE A 234 -7.11 -0.12 27.21
N PRO A 235 -8.12 -1.01 27.12
CA PRO A 235 -7.95 -2.31 26.50
C PRO A 235 -7.47 -2.20 25.05
N GLU A 236 -6.60 -3.12 24.64
CA GLU A 236 -6.18 -3.23 23.23
C GLU A 236 -7.37 -3.54 22.32
N PRO A 237 -7.36 -3.04 21.06
CA PRO A 237 -8.39 -3.40 20.10
C PRO A 237 -8.42 -4.91 19.86
N ALA A 238 -9.60 -5.53 19.87
CA ALA A 238 -9.78 -6.99 19.80
C ALA A 238 -9.20 -7.65 18.54
N ALA A 239 -9.03 -6.88 17.45
CA ALA A 239 -8.46 -7.36 16.19
C ALA A 239 -7.00 -6.90 16.00
N SER A 240 -6.34 -6.39 17.04
CA SER A 240 -4.94 -6.00 16.98
C SER A 240 -4.04 -7.23 16.95
N GLU A 241 -3.16 -7.33 15.95
CA GLU A 241 -2.14 -8.39 15.80
C GLU A 241 -0.77 -7.91 16.24
N GLY A 242 -0.58 -6.60 16.38
CA GLY A 242 0.67 -5.99 16.80
C GLY A 242 0.92 -6.10 18.30
N THR A 243 2.10 -5.73 18.71
CA THR A 243 2.50 -5.68 20.13
C THR A 243 2.93 -4.27 20.50
N VAL A 244 2.74 -3.90 21.77
CA VAL A 244 3.24 -2.62 22.30
C VAL A 244 4.73 -2.47 21.97
N LEU A 245 5.14 -1.31 21.51
CA LEU A 245 6.53 -0.99 21.20
C LEU A 245 7.40 -1.22 22.44
N GLU A 246 8.56 -1.86 22.28
CA GLU A 246 9.47 -2.22 23.36
C GLU A 246 9.88 -1.02 24.20
N GLU A 247 9.96 0.15 23.58
CA GLU A 247 10.32 1.42 24.21
C GLU A 247 9.36 1.86 25.33
N PHE A 248 8.14 1.34 25.34
CA PHE A 248 7.09 1.66 26.30
C PHE A 248 6.79 0.51 27.27
N ARG A 249 7.29 -0.69 27.00
CA ARG A 249 7.14 -1.81 27.95
C ARG A 249 8.00 -1.55 29.19
N LYS A 250 7.36 -1.60 30.36
CA LYS A 250 8.03 -1.54 31.66
C LYS A 250 8.55 -2.92 32.06
#